data_83974c944811cf4e3f7b6ca0c0ed43a9
#
_entry.id   83974c944811cf4e3f7b6ca0c0ed43a9
#
_cell.length_a   1.000
_cell.length_b   1.000
_cell.length_c   1.000
_cell.angle_alpha   90.00
_cell.angle_beta   90.00
_cell.angle_gamma   90.00
#
_symmetry.space_group_name_H-M   'P 1'
#
loop_
_entity.id
_entity.type
_entity.pdbx_description
1 polymer ?
#
loop_
_entity_poly.entity_id
_entity_poly.type
_entity_poly.pdbx_seq_one_letter_code
_entity_poly.pdbx_strand_id
1 'polypeptide(L)'
;ERRLRRVLRRHRELTSLDRVQEMDRASMLWMVRQPGRNTAERAGADQRIMAISRHENFDTLENRVVHSYVRLAAYFSRQWLREHQGARGTKRFEDVEKYRRHCRRSSRDLTDRKVGFAQPGVTPNYVLMEDRNYHDIWNAWQSLLSQEKAEDNLWAWQAESWTDFCVLAVTLSLHALKDAELIAQSPVQWLGEAHSGRRFRQNNPLAVFW
;
A
#
# COMPACT_ATOMS: atom_id res chain seq x y z
N GLU A 1 -11.21 17.54 -13.09
CA GLU A 1 -11.26 16.90 -11.76
C GLU A 1 -12.16 15.67 -11.81
N ARG A 2 -11.58 14.47 -11.79
CA ARG A 2 -12.35 13.23 -11.79
C ARG A 2 -12.86 12.99 -10.38
N ARG A 3 -14.17 12.77 -10.25
CA ARG A 3 -14.82 12.57 -8.97
C ARG A 3 -14.41 11.21 -8.38
N LEU A 4 -13.84 11.22 -7.18
CA LEU A 4 -13.63 10.01 -6.39
C LEU A 4 -14.96 9.28 -6.17
N ARG A 5 -14.92 7.95 -6.17
CA ARG A 5 -16.10 7.16 -5.84
C ARG A 5 -16.51 7.40 -4.41
N ARG A 6 -17.80 7.60 -4.20
CA ARG A 6 -18.41 7.77 -2.89
C ARG A 6 -19.52 6.75 -2.69
N VAL A 7 -19.65 6.29 -1.47
CA VAL A 7 -20.72 5.38 -1.04
C VAL A 7 -21.47 6.06 0.09
N LEU A 8 -22.78 6.05 0.03
CA LEU A 8 -23.61 6.52 1.12
C LEU A 8 -23.73 5.42 2.16
N ARG A 9 -23.20 5.63 3.35
CA ARG A 9 -23.37 4.73 4.50
C ARG A 9 -24.47 5.23 5.39
N ARG A 10 -25.32 4.30 5.84
CA ARG A 10 -26.37 4.54 6.80
C ARG A 10 -25.79 4.49 8.21
N HIS A 11 -25.97 5.56 8.97
CA HIS A 11 -25.61 5.63 10.38
C HIS A 11 -26.85 5.97 11.19
N ARG A 12 -26.98 5.35 12.38
CA ARG A 12 -28.00 5.73 13.34
C ARG A 12 -27.42 6.80 14.27
N GLU A 13 -28.06 7.95 14.29
CA GLU A 13 -27.63 9.06 15.14
C GLU A 13 -28.83 9.87 15.63
N LEU A 14 -28.64 10.63 16.71
CA LEU A 14 -29.65 11.56 17.22
C LEU A 14 -29.73 12.75 16.26
N THR A 15 -30.85 12.84 15.55
CA THR A 15 -31.10 13.86 14.53
C THR A 15 -32.29 14.71 14.97
N SER A 16 -32.22 16.02 14.69
CA SER A 16 -33.34 16.93 14.94
C SER A 16 -34.59 16.50 14.19
N LEU A 17 -35.76 16.65 14.77
CA LEU A 17 -37.02 16.22 14.19
C LEU A 17 -37.29 16.73 12.77
N ASP A 18 -36.88 17.97 12.49
CA ASP A 18 -37.00 18.63 11.16
C ASP A 18 -36.11 18.02 10.09
N ARG A 19 -35.07 17.28 10.49
CA ARG A 19 -34.09 16.66 9.57
C ARG A 19 -34.23 15.16 9.41
N VAL A 20 -35.21 14.55 10.08
CA VAL A 20 -35.44 13.11 9.97
C VAL A 20 -35.98 12.76 8.60
N GLN A 21 -35.22 11.96 7.85
CA GLN A 21 -35.62 11.47 6.53
C GLN A 21 -36.00 10.00 6.54
N GLU A 22 -35.36 9.21 7.39
CA GLU A 22 -35.53 7.75 7.40
C GLU A 22 -35.45 7.24 8.84
N MET A 23 -36.35 6.32 9.19
CA MET A 23 -36.34 5.59 10.46
C MET A 23 -36.37 4.09 10.18
N ASP A 24 -35.54 3.33 10.86
CA ASP A 24 -35.59 1.87 10.83
C ASP A 24 -36.30 1.31 12.11
N ARG A 25 -36.42 0.00 12.15
CA ARG A 25 -37.04 -0.70 13.28
C ARG A 25 -36.36 -0.37 14.62
N ALA A 26 -35.01 -0.24 14.63
CA ALA A 26 -34.29 0.05 15.85
C ALA A 26 -34.52 1.51 16.31
N SER A 27 -34.60 2.45 15.37
CA SER A 27 -34.92 3.85 15.63
C SER A 27 -36.33 3.97 16.20
N MET A 28 -37.28 3.24 15.64
CA MET A 28 -38.68 3.18 16.18
C MET A 28 -38.72 2.58 17.57
N LEU A 29 -38.02 1.46 17.82
CA LEU A 29 -37.93 0.86 19.14
C LEU A 29 -37.27 1.78 20.16
N TRP A 30 -36.26 2.52 19.76
CA TRP A 30 -35.66 3.53 20.61
C TRP A 30 -36.67 4.62 20.98
N MET A 31 -37.41 5.14 19.98
CA MET A 31 -38.44 6.16 20.21
C MET A 31 -39.57 5.70 21.14
N VAL A 32 -40.02 4.46 20.99
CA VAL A 32 -41.08 3.89 21.87
C VAL A 32 -40.63 3.80 23.33
N ARG A 33 -39.35 3.63 23.58
CA ARG A 33 -38.79 3.58 24.95
C ARG A 33 -38.65 4.95 25.61
N GLN A 34 -38.73 6.03 24.84
CA GLN A 34 -38.68 7.38 25.39
C GLN A 34 -40.02 7.77 26.02
N PRO A 35 -40.01 8.51 27.14
CA PRO A 35 -41.25 8.99 27.78
C PRO A 35 -41.93 10.02 26.88
N GLY A 36 -43.27 9.97 26.82
CA GLY A 36 -44.08 10.90 26.04
C GLY A 36 -45.21 10.22 25.30
N ARG A 37 -46.25 10.99 24.99
CA ARG A 37 -47.45 10.55 24.28
C ARG A 37 -47.34 10.74 22.77
N ASN A 38 -46.58 11.71 22.33
CA ASN A 38 -46.37 12.01 20.91
C ASN A 38 -44.85 12.09 20.57
N THR A 39 -44.55 12.19 19.29
CA THR A 39 -43.16 12.20 18.79
C THR A 39 -42.33 13.38 19.33
N ALA A 40 -42.95 14.58 19.47
CA ALA A 40 -42.29 15.76 19.97
C ALA A 40 -41.91 15.62 21.44
N GLU A 41 -42.83 15.08 22.27
CA GLU A 41 -42.54 14.80 23.67
C GLU A 41 -41.45 13.76 23.84
N ARG A 42 -41.46 12.71 23.00
CA ARG A 42 -40.41 11.66 22.99
C ARG A 42 -39.06 12.13 22.52
N ALA A 43 -39.03 13.17 21.71
CA ALA A 43 -37.78 13.83 21.28
C ALA A 43 -37.09 14.61 22.39
N GLY A 44 -37.79 14.84 23.51
CA GLY A 44 -37.28 15.54 24.69
C GLY A 44 -36.96 17.03 24.46
N ALA A 45 -36.28 17.65 25.40
CA ALA A 45 -35.94 19.07 25.34
C ALA A 45 -35.12 19.47 24.13
N ASP A 46 -34.23 18.57 23.66
CA ASP A 46 -33.34 18.82 22.52
C ASP A 46 -34.02 18.59 21.17
N GLN A 47 -35.29 18.19 21.16
CA GLN A 47 -36.07 17.86 19.95
C GLN A 47 -35.31 16.92 18.97
N ARG A 48 -34.67 15.88 19.51
CA ARG A 48 -33.88 14.90 18.74
C ARG A 48 -34.42 13.48 18.91
N ILE A 49 -34.42 12.73 17.82
CA ILE A 49 -34.76 11.31 17.83
C ILE A 49 -33.70 10.50 17.11
N MET A 50 -33.62 9.22 17.46
CA MET A 50 -32.75 8.29 16.73
C MET A 50 -33.30 8.10 15.33
N ALA A 51 -32.51 8.45 14.34
CA ALA A 51 -32.88 8.32 12.93
C ALA A 51 -31.68 7.82 12.09
N ILE A 52 -31.97 7.43 10.86
CA ILE A 52 -30.93 7.09 9.92
C ILE A 52 -30.48 8.35 9.19
N SER A 53 -29.20 8.65 9.33
CA SER A 53 -28.50 9.63 8.53
C SER A 53 -27.60 8.96 7.50
N ARG A 54 -27.49 9.54 6.31
CA ARG A 54 -26.67 9.04 5.23
C ARG A 54 -25.44 9.89 5.09
N HIS A 55 -24.29 9.32 5.45
CA HIS A 55 -23.00 9.99 5.32
C HIS A 55 -22.24 9.51 4.08
N GLU A 56 -21.65 10.46 3.37
CA GLU A 56 -20.73 10.14 2.28
C GLU A 56 -19.46 9.52 2.84
N ASN A 57 -19.15 8.32 2.35
CA ASN A 57 -17.92 7.61 2.68
C ASN A 57 -17.08 7.44 1.43
N PHE A 58 -15.87 7.98 1.46
CA PHE A 58 -14.88 7.86 0.39
C PHE A 58 -13.92 6.70 0.61
N ASP A 59 -13.94 6.04 1.76
CA ASP A 59 -13.05 4.91 2.07
C ASP A 59 -13.54 3.62 1.41
N THR A 60 -13.42 3.58 0.09
CA THR A 60 -13.72 2.41 -0.76
C THR A 60 -12.42 1.75 -1.21
N LEU A 61 -12.48 0.49 -1.64
CA LEU A 61 -11.30 -0.24 -2.09
C LEU A 61 -10.57 0.49 -3.22
N GLU A 62 -11.32 1.03 -4.18
CA GLU A 62 -10.79 1.73 -5.33
C GLU A 62 -10.00 2.98 -4.91
N ASN A 63 -10.57 3.76 -4.01
CA ASN A 63 -9.92 4.97 -3.50
C ASN A 63 -8.71 4.63 -2.62
N ARG A 64 -8.73 3.51 -1.88
CA ARG A 64 -7.56 3.01 -1.15
C ARG A 64 -6.43 2.64 -2.10
N VAL A 65 -6.74 2.00 -3.24
CA VAL A 65 -5.75 1.71 -4.30
C VAL A 65 -5.16 3.00 -4.86
N VAL A 66 -6.01 3.98 -5.20
CA VAL A 66 -5.54 5.31 -5.63
C VAL A 66 -4.61 5.93 -4.61
N HIS A 67 -4.97 5.89 -3.33
CA HIS A 67 -4.17 6.46 -2.23
C HIS A 67 -2.80 5.78 -2.12
N SER A 68 -2.77 4.44 -2.16
CA SER A 68 -1.54 3.66 -2.13
C SER A 68 -0.66 3.95 -3.34
N TYR A 69 -1.26 4.03 -4.54
CA TYR A 69 -0.57 4.37 -5.78
C TYR A 69 0.10 5.76 -5.72
N VAL A 70 -0.66 6.81 -5.39
CA VAL A 70 -0.09 8.18 -5.39
C VAL A 70 0.99 8.37 -4.34
N ARG A 71 0.91 7.66 -3.21
CA ARG A 71 1.95 7.64 -2.18
C ARG A 71 3.23 6.99 -2.70
N LEU A 72 3.12 5.81 -3.30
CA LEU A 72 4.25 5.06 -3.86
C LEU A 72 4.88 5.81 -5.03
N ALA A 73 4.07 6.35 -5.94
CA ALA A 73 4.51 7.17 -7.06
C ALA A 73 5.25 8.44 -6.60
N ALA A 74 4.80 9.09 -5.53
CA ALA A 74 5.51 10.23 -4.95
C ALA A 74 6.87 9.83 -4.35
N TYR A 75 6.97 8.64 -3.76
CA TYR A 75 8.21 8.09 -3.23
C TYR A 75 9.23 7.83 -4.35
N PHE A 76 8.88 7.06 -5.38
CA PHE A 76 9.76 6.77 -6.52
C PHE A 76 10.15 8.03 -7.31
N SER A 77 9.20 8.96 -7.50
CA SER A 77 9.53 10.25 -8.12
C SER A 77 10.55 11.05 -7.32
N ARG A 78 10.47 11.00 -5.97
CA ARG A 78 11.45 11.66 -5.09
C ARG A 78 12.82 11.00 -5.22
N GLN A 79 12.88 9.68 -5.25
CA GLN A 79 14.12 8.92 -5.39
C GLN A 79 14.77 9.25 -6.74
N TRP A 80 14.02 9.16 -7.84
CA TRP A 80 14.51 9.49 -9.17
C TRP A 80 15.08 10.91 -9.26
N LEU A 81 14.39 11.91 -8.69
CA LEU A 81 14.86 13.30 -8.66
C LEU A 81 16.16 13.48 -7.87
N ARG A 82 16.40 12.66 -6.85
CA ARG A 82 17.66 12.68 -6.10
C ARG A 82 18.82 12.11 -6.89
N GLU A 83 18.60 11.02 -7.59
CA GLU A 83 19.60 10.32 -8.39
C GLU A 83 19.98 11.10 -9.65
N HIS A 84 19.04 11.88 -10.20
CA HIS A 84 19.22 12.60 -11.47
C HIS A 84 19.38 14.12 -11.31
N GLN A 85 20.06 14.56 -10.27
CA GLN A 85 20.29 16.00 -10.03
C GLN A 85 21.01 16.71 -11.21
N GLY A 86 21.87 16.00 -11.93
CA GLY A 86 22.56 16.51 -13.13
C GLY A 86 21.63 16.81 -14.31
N ALA A 87 20.41 16.25 -14.30
CA ALA A 87 19.38 16.50 -15.32
C ALA A 87 18.46 17.70 -14.97
N ARG A 88 18.80 18.46 -13.94
CA ARG A 88 18.04 19.64 -13.49
C ARG A 88 17.94 20.66 -14.62
N GLY A 89 16.71 21.17 -14.86
CA GLY A 89 16.40 22.08 -15.98
C GLY A 89 15.99 21.39 -17.28
N THR A 90 16.05 20.06 -17.34
CA THR A 90 15.45 19.33 -18.47
C THR A 90 13.92 19.20 -18.30
N LYS A 91 13.20 19.18 -19.41
CA LYS A 91 11.74 18.99 -19.42
C LYS A 91 11.32 17.76 -18.62
N ARG A 92 12.06 16.65 -18.76
CA ARG A 92 11.78 15.41 -18.03
C ARG A 92 11.88 15.59 -16.51
N PHE A 93 12.90 16.30 -16.03
CA PHE A 93 13.07 16.59 -14.61
C PHE A 93 11.91 17.42 -14.06
N GLU A 94 11.51 18.47 -14.80
CA GLU A 94 10.38 19.32 -14.44
C GLU A 94 9.05 18.56 -14.43
N ASP A 95 8.82 17.69 -15.42
CA ASP A 95 7.61 16.86 -15.51
C ASP A 95 7.52 15.89 -14.32
N VAL A 96 8.63 15.22 -13.95
CA VAL A 96 8.66 14.33 -12.78
C VAL A 96 8.46 15.11 -11.48
N GLU A 97 9.02 16.31 -11.36
CA GLU A 97 8.79 17.15 -10.18
C GLU A 97 7.36 17.64 -10.08
N LYS A 98 6.73 18.01 -11.18
CA LYS A 98 5.32 18.39 -11.27
C LYS A 98 4.41 17.22 -10.91
N TYR A 99 4.73 16.03 -11.43
CA TYR A 99 4.02 14.81 -11.13
C TYR A 99 4.09 14.46 -9.64
N ARG A 100 5.29 14.51 -9.03
CA ARG A 100 5.49 14.30 -7.59
C ARG A 100 4.64 15.26 -6.76
N ARG A 101 4.61 16.55 -7.13
CA ARG A 101 3.78 17.57 -6.43
C ARG A 101 2.30 17.22 -6.52
N HIS A 102 1.85 16.77 -7.69
CA HIS A 102 0.48 16.34 -7.90
C HIS A 102 0.13 15.13 -7.02
N CYS A 103 0.94 14.09 -7.04
CA CYS A 103 0.75 12.89 -6.21
C CYS A 103 0.68 13.23 -4.71
N ARG A 104 1.56 14.12 -4.22
CA ARG A 104 1.53 14.56 -2.81
C ARG A 104 0.26 15.31 -2.45
N ARG A 105 -0.23 16.18 -3.34
CA ARG A 105 -1.50 16.89 -3.12
C ARG A 105 -2.65 15.89 -3.07
N SER A 106 -2.76 14.99 -4.04
CA SER A 106 -3.80 13.96 -4.07
C SER A 106 -3.77 13.05 -2.85
N SER A 107 -2.57 12.67 -2.36
CA SER A 107 -2.45 11.87 -1.14
C SER A 107 -2.98 12.62 0.09
N ARG A 108 -2.73 13.93 0.22
CA ARG A 108 -3.27 14.75 1.31
C ARG A 108 -4.80 14.81 1.23
N ASP A 109 -5.35 15.12 0.05
CA ASP A 109 -6.80 15.19 -0.16
C ASP A 109 -7.50 13.88 0.23
N LEU A 110 -6.88 12.73 -0.06
CA LEU A 110 -7.39 11.41 0.31
C LEU A 110 -7.29 11.16 1.82
N THR A 111 -6.20 11.59 2.45
CA THR A 111 -6.03 11.54 3.91
C THR A 111 -7.10 12.37 4.61
N ASP A 112 -7.34 13.60 4.15
CA ASP A 112 -8.35 14.51 4.72
C ASP A 112 -9.76 13.92 4.60
N ARG A 113 -10.03 13.13 3.55
CA ARG A 113 -11.27 12.37 3.36
C ARG A 113 -11.31 11.04 4.12
N LYS A 114 -10.32 10.75 4.96
CA LYS A 114 -10.18 9.53 5.78
C LYS A 114 -10.13 8.25 4.94
N VAL A 115 -9.56 8.31 3.73
CA VAL A 115 -9.33 7.14 2.88
C VAL A 115 -8.08 6.42 3.37
N GLY A 116 -8.21 5.14 3.72
CA GLY A 116 -7.10 4.28 4.11
C GLY A 116 -6.18 3.89 2.94
N PHE A 117 -5.31 2.90 3.18
CA PHE A 117 -4.44 2.32 2.17
C PHE A 117 -4.93 0.92 1.78
N ALA A 118 -4.70 0.53 0.53
CA ALA A 118 -4.85 -0.85 0.11
C ALA A 118 -3.62 -1.66 0.50
N GLN A 119 -3.84 -2.91 0.91
CA GLN A 119 -2.74 -3.83 1.18
C GLN A 119 -2.21 -4.43 -0.12
N PRO A 120 -0.89 -4.68 -0.23
CA PRO A 120 -0.34 -5.46 -1.33
C PRO A 120 -1.03 -6.84 -1.40
N GLY A 121 -1.39 -7.29 -2.60
CA GLY A 121 -2.06 -8.58 -2.80
C GLY A 121 -3.58 -8.56 -2.62
N VAL A 122 -4.21 -7.41 -2.40
CA VAL A 122 -5.67 -7.30 -2.38
C VAL A 122 -6.27 -7.73 -3.73
N THR A 123 -7.39 -8.46 -3.68
CA THR A 123 -8.12 -8.86 -4.89
C THR A 123 -8.88 -7.66 -5.47
N PRO A 124 -8.73 -7.35 -6.76
CA PRO A 124 -9.48 -6.27 -7.39
C PRO A 124 -10.98 -6.59 -7.42
N ASN A 125 -11.79 -5.58 -7.20
CA ASN A 125 -13.24 -5.70 -7.36
C ASN A 125 -13.67 -5.30 -8.79
N TYR A 126 -14.95 -5.49 -9.10
CA TYR A 126 -15.53 -5.16 -10.40
C TYR A 126 -15.20 -3.73 -10.87
N VAL A 127 -15.25 -2.74 -9.99
CA VAL A 127 -15.00 -1.34 -10.36
C VAL A 127 -13.53 -1.09 -10.74
N LEU A 128 -12.58 -1.72 -10.04
CA LEU A 128 -11.17 -1.66 -10.39
C LEU A 128 -10.87 -2.33 -11.74
N MET A 129 -11.70 -3.28 -12.17
CA MET A 129 -11.52 -4.00 -13.42
C MET A 129 -12.21 -3.33 -14.61
N GLU A 130 -13.40 -2.76 -14.41
CA GLU A 130 -14.26 -2.26 -15.48
C GLU A 130 -14.18 -0.72 -15.69
N ASP A 131 -13.96 0.06 -14.62
CA ASP A 131 -13.78 1.50 -14.80
C ASP A 131 -12.36 1.76 -15.31
N ARG A 132 -12.26 2.24 -16.56
CA ARG A 132 -10.99 2.49 -17.24
C ARG A 132 -9.98 3.27 -16.40
N ASN A 133 -10.42 4.25 -15.64
CA ASN A 133 -9.51 5.11 -14.87
C ASN A 133 -8.96 4.39 -13.65
N TYR A 134 -9.83 3.64 -12.96
CA TYR A 134 -9.40 2.82 -11.82
C TYR A 134 -8.56 1.64 -12.28
N HIS A 135 -8.86 1.06 -13.44
CA HIS A 135 -8.08 -0.01 -14.05
C HIS A 135 -6.65 0.46 -14.41
N ASP A 136 -6.52 1.62 -15.05
CA ASP A 136 -5.20 2.20 -15.37
C ASP A 136 -4.37 2.44 -14.11
N ILE A 137 -5.00 2.96 -13.05
CA ILE A 137 -4.32 3.18 -11.76
C ILE A 137 -3.96 1.85 -11.09
N TRP A 138 -4.83 0.85 -11.17
CA TRP A 138 -4.57 -0.49 -10.66
C TRP A 138 -3.33 -1.11 -11.31
N ASN A 139 -3.26 -1.09 -12.64
CA ASN A 139 -2.12 -1.62 -13.39
C ASN A 139 -0.82 -0.87 -13.07
N ALA A 140 -0.88 0.46 -13.00
CA ALA A 140 0.26 1.28 -12.62
C ALA A 140 0.73 0.99 -11.18
N TRP A 141 -0.20 0.77 -10.24
CA TRP A 141 0.13 0.40 -8.86
C TRP A 141 0.79 -0.98 -8.79
N GLN A 142 0.26 -1.99 -9.50
CA GLN A 142 0.87 -3.31 -9.57
C GLN A 142 2.29 -3.26 -10.16
N SER A 143 2.50 -2.44 -11.19
CA SER A 143 3.83 -2.25 -11.79
C SER A 143 4.83 -1.65 -10.79
N LEU A 144 4.42 -0.65 -10.00
CA LEU A 144 5.28 -0.07 -8.97
C LEU A 144 5.57 -1.06 -7.83
N LEU A 145 4.59 -1.86 -7.41
CA LEU A 145 4.79 -2.90 -6.40
C LEU A 145 5.75 -4.01 -6.88
N SER A 146 5.68 -4.37 -8.16
CA SER A 146 6.61 -5.36 -8.72
C SER A 146 8.03 -4.83 -8.84
N GLN A 147 8.21 -3.54 -9.12
CA GLN A 147 9.51 -2.87 -9.12
C GLN A 147 10.11 -2.82 -7.71
N GLU A 148 9.34 -2.44 -6.70
CA GLU A 148 9.76 -2.43 -5.29
C GLU A 148 10.24 -3.83 -4.85
N LYS A 149 9.48 -4.89 -5.16
CA LYS A 149 9.88 -6.27 -4.88
C LYS A 149 11.15 -6.70 -5.63
N ALA A 150 11.33 -6.23 -6.86
CA ALA A 150 12.53 -6.56 -7.64
C ALA A 150 13.79 -5.89 -7.04
N GLU A 151 13.67 -4.65 -6.56
CA GLU A 151 14.74 -3.96 -5.85
C GLU A 151 15.10 -4.67 -4.53
N ASP A 152 14.10 -5.01 -3.71
CA ASP A 152 14.31 -5.76 -2.47
C ASP A 152 14.98 -7.12 -2.71
N ASN A 153 14.58 -7.85 -3.75
CA ASN A 153 15.19 -9.11 -4.14
C ASN A 153 16.64 -8.92 -4.61
N LEU A 154 16.94 -7.83 -5.30
CA LEU A 154 18.30 -7.52 -5.75
C LEU A 154 19.22 -7.24 -4.56
N TRP A 155 18.76 -6.47 -3.56
CA TRP A 155 19.53 -6.20 -2.35
C TRP A 155 19.76 -7.46 -1.52
N ALA A 156 18.76 -8.31 -1.38
CA ALA A 156 18.90 -9.61 -0.70
C ALA A 156 19.94 -10.49 -1.42
N TRP A 157 19.86 -10.59 -2.73
CA TRP A 157 20.83 -11.33 -3.54
C TRP A 157 22.25 -10.75 -3.42
N GLN A 158 22.38 -9.42 -3.43
CA GLN A 158 23.69 -8.76 -3.28
C GLN A 158 24.32 -9.03 -1.91
N ALA A 159 23.53 -9.01 -0.84
CA ALA A 159 24.00 -9.32 0.50
C ALA A 159 24.46 -10.78 0.64
N GLU A 160 23.70 -11.73 0.09
CA GLU A 160 24.09 -13.16 0.02
C GLU A 160 25.38 -13.35 -0.79
N SER A 161 25.45 -12.79 -1.98
CA SER A 161 26.61 -12.90 -2.87
C SER A 161 27.87 -12.29 -2.24
N TRP A 162 27.73 -11.21 -1.46
CA TRP A 162 28.85 -10.62 -0.72
C TRP A 162 29.36 -11.52 0.38
N THR A 163 28.47 -12.19 1.09
CA THR A 163 28.83 -13.18 2.12
C THR A 163 29.59 -14.35 1.51
N ASP A 164 29.10 -14.90 0.41
CA ASP A 164 29.74 -16.00 -0.31
C ASP A 164 31.12 -15.58 -0.84
N PHE A 165 31.23 -14.35 -1.36
CA PHE A 165 32.50 -13.81 -1.78
C PHE A 165 33.52 -13.69 -0.62
N CYS A 166 33.09 -13.21 0.53
CA CYS A 166 33.94 -13.13 1.70
C CYS A 166 34.43 -14.51 2.18
N VAL A 167 33.50 -15.48 2.22
CA VAL A 167 33.84 -16.89 2.57
C VAL A 167 34.85 -17.45 1.59
N LEU A 168 34.65 -17.24 0.27
CA LEU A 168 35.57 -17.70 -0.74
C LEU A 168 36.95 -17.04 -0.62
N ALA A 169 37.00 -15.72 -0.39
CA ALA A 169 38.23 -14.97 -0.21
C ALA A 169 39.02 -15.46 1.01
N VAL A 170 38.35 -15.70 2.14
CA VAL A 170 38.97 -16.27 3.34
C VAL A 170 39.46 -17.69 3.07
N THR A 171 38.65 -18.52 2.42
CA THR A 171 39.02 -19.90 2.03
C THR A 171 40.28 -19.92 1.17
N LEU A 172 40.38 -19.09 0.13
CA LEU A 172 41.55 -18.98 -0.71
C LEU A 172 42.77 -18.47 0.05
N SER A 173 42.58 -17.52 0.97
CA SER A 173 43.66 -17.01 1.80
C SER A 173 44.21 -18.06 2.73
N LEU A 174 43.34 -18.88 3.37
CA LEU A 174 43.74 -19.99 4.22
C LEU A 174 44.42 -21.11 3.42
N HIS A 175 43.91 -21.42 2.23
CA HIS A 175 44.54 -22.42 1.35
C HIS A 175 45.96 -22.02 0.91
N ALA A 176 46.29 -20.73 0.89
CA ALA A 176 47.63 -20.25 0.59
C ALA A 176 48.60 -20.40 1.76
N LEU A 177 48.13 -20.68 2.97
CA LEU A 177 48.98 -20.91 4.16
C LEU A 177 49.46 -22.36 4.15
N LYS A 178 50.74 -22.55 4.52
CA LYS A 178 51.35 -23.88 4.57
C LYS A 178 50.87 -24.76 5.73
N ASP A 179 50.36 -24.13 6.77
CA ASP A 179 49.95 -24.80 8.03
C ASP A 179 48.40 -24.95 8.11
N ALA A 180 47.67 -24.66 7.07
CA ALA A 180 46.22 -24.82 7.01
C ALA A 180 45.82 -25.95 6.05
N GLU A 181 44.95 -26.84 6.51
CA GLU A 181 44.46 -27.98 5.75
C GLU A 181 42.92 -27.91 5.60
N LEU A 182 42.40 -28.03 4.39
CA LEU A 182 40.97 -28.07 4.13
C LEU A 182 40.38 -29.39 4.61
N ILE A 183 39.54 -29.36 5.63
CA ILE A 183 38.92 -30.56 6.21
C ILE A 183 37.64 -30.94 5.49
N ALA A 184 36.74 -29.97 5.30
CA ALA A 184 35.46 -30.22 4.63
C ALA A 184 34.84 -28.93 4.08
N GLN A 185 34.00 -29.06 3.07
CA GLN A 185 33.14 -27.98 2.60
C GLN A 185 31.73 -28.51 2.34
N SER A 186 30.71 -27.66 2.54
CA SER A 186 29.36 -28.04 2.16
C SER A 186 29.19 -27.96 0.64
N PRO A 187 28.48 -28.94 0.01
CA PRO A 187 28.30 -28.94 -1.42
C PRO A 187 27.40 -27.77 -1.85
N VAL A 188 27.81 -27.05 -2.90
CA VAL A 188 27.01 -26.00 -3.50
C VAL A 188 25.94 -26.64 -4.39
N GLN A 189 24.67 -26.42 -4.07
CA GLN A 189 23.55 -26.93 -4.84
C GLN A 189 22.95 -25.84 -5.73
N TRP A 190 22.76 -26.18 -7.00
CA TRP A 190 22.13 -25.29 -8.01
C TRP A 190 20.63 -25.58 -8.10
N LEU A 191 19.80 -24.53 -8.12
CA LEU A 191 18.34 -24.64 -8.27
C LEU A 191 17.85 -24.41 -9.71
N GLY A 192 18.72 -24.07 -10.63
CA GLY A 192 18.38 -23.82 -12.03
C GLY A 192 18.77 -22.42 -12.51
N GLU A 193 18.57 -22.18 -13.81
CA GLU A 193 18.83 -20.89 -14.45
C GLU A 193 17.53 -20.07 -14.51
N ALA A 194 17.56 -18.84 -14.00
CA ALA A 194 16.52 -17.85 -14.21
C ALA A 194 17.06 -16.72 -15.09
N HIS A 195 16.18 -15.86 -15.63
CA HIS A 195 16.56 -14.70 -16.45
C HIS A 195 17.58 -13.76 -15.78
N SER A 196 17.69 -13.81 -14.45
CA SER A 196 18.63 -13.05 -13.62
C SER A 196 19.94 -13.77 -13.26
N GLY A 197 20.22 -14.91 -13.89
CA GLY A 197 21.41 -15.71 -13.62
C GLY A 197 21.13 -17.01 -12.85
N ARG A 198 22.20 -17.67 -12.41
CA ARG A 198 22.10 -18.94 -11.67
C ARG A 198 21.61 -18.70 -10.26
N ARG A 199 20.59 -19.43 -9.81
CA ARG A 199 20.12 -19.41 -8.43
C ARG A 199 20.68 -20.56 -7.65
N PHE A 200 21.27 -20.26 -6.49
CA PHE A 200 21.64 -21.23 -5.49
C PHE A 200 20.43 -21.58 -4.60
N ARG A 201 20.44 -22.75 -4.02
CA ARG A 201 19.40 -23.15 -3.07
C ARG A 201 19.48 -22.27 -1.83
N GLN A 202 18.41 -21.52 -1.54
CA GLN A 202 18.27 -20.78 -0.28
C GLN A 202 18.36 -21.79 0.89
N ASN A 203 19.07 -21.42 1.96
CA ASN A 203 19.31 -22.22 3.17
C ASN A 203 20.36 -23.35 3.03
N ASN A 204 21.26 -23.25 2.07
CA ASN A 204 22.46 -24.10 2.09
C ASN A 204 23.68 -23.20 2.36
N PRO A 205 23.99 -22.91 3.63
CA PRO A 205 25.13 -22.03 3.94
C PRO A 205 26.41 -22.68 3.42
N LEU A 206 27.23 -21.88 2.75
CA LEU A 206 28.58 -22.31 2.39
C LEU A 206 29.35 -22.41 3.72
N ALA A 207 29.52 -23.64 4.20
CA ALA A 207 30.36 -23.92 5.37
C ALA A 207 31.68 -24.56 4.90
N VAL A 208 32.79 -23.95 5.28
CA VAL A 208 34.13 -24.44 4.99
C VAL A 208 34.83 -24.64 6.32
N PHE A 209 35.39 -25.85 6.51
CA PHE A 209 36.09 -26.26 7.72
C PHE A 209 37.58 -26.41 7.41
N TRP A 210 38.41 -25.81 8.25
CA TRP A 210 39.88 -25.82 8.11
C TRP A 210 40.52 -26.47 9.30
#